data_777b5e2d5ff2fd5ed31d0e52e2113ec4
#
_entry.id   777b5e2d5ff2fd5ed31d0e52e2113ec4
#
_cell.length_a   1.000
_cell.length_b   1.000
_cell.length_c   1.000
_cell.angle_alpha   90.00
_cell.angle_beta   90.00
_cell.angle_gamma   90.00
#
_symmetry.space_group_name_H-M   'P 1'
#
loop_
_entity.id
_entity.type
_entity.pdbx_description
1 polymer ?
#
loop_
_entity_poly.entity_id
_entity_poly.type
_entity_poly.pdbx_seq_one_letter_code
_entity_poly.pdbx_strand_id
1 'polypeptide(L)'
;MKARTATPLAKIQLLILDVDGVLTDGRLYFGPKGEALKVFHVRDGHGIKLLMSAGVQVAAFSGRRSAAAAARLRELRVPTVVQGCSDKLLALHTLTKRLKVDPLNCACIVDDTPDLPLMSAVGLAGAVADAHPVVLSAAHWVAHSPGGLGAVRELCDAILRARAKVA
;
A
#
# COMPACT_ATOMS: atom_id res chain seq x y z
N MET A 1 25.46 -0.11 0.90
CA MET A 1 24.58 -0.21 2.10
C MET A 1 24.19 -1.65 2.29
N LYS A 2 24.35 -2.24 3.50
CA LYS A 2 23.84 -3.59 3.77
C LYS A 2 22.31 -3.57 3.62
N ALA A 3 21.74 -4.50 2.83
CA ALA A 3 20.30 -4.68 2.72
C ALA A 3 19.75 -4.93 4.14
N ARG A 4 18.80 -4.11 4.57
CA ARG A 4 18.11 -4.32 5.85
C ARG A 4 17.30 -5.61 5.76
N THR A 5 17.39 -6.47 6.77
CA THR A 5 16.56 -7.68 6.85
C THR A 5 15.10 -7.25 6.98
N ALA A 6 14.24 -7.79 6.11
CA ALA A 6 12.81 -7.52 6.14
C ALA A 6 12.16 -7.95 7.46
N THR A 7 11.23 -7.16 7.98
CA THR A 7 10.42 -7.56 9.12
C THR A 7 9.53 -8.75 8.74
N PRO A 8 9.44 -9.78 9.61
CA PRO A 8 8.54 -10.91 9.37
C PRO A 8 7.09 -10.43 9.19
N LEU A 9 6.40 -10.96 8.20
CA LEU A 9 5.01 -10.61 7.87
C LEU A 9 4.05 -10.69 9.08
N ALA A 10 4.27 -11.63 9.99
CA ALA A 10 3.46 -11.78 11.21
C ALA A 10 3.52 -10.58 12.16
N LYS A 11 4.60 -9.78 12.11
CA LYS A 11 4.80 -8.60 12.97
C LYS A 11 4.23 -7.32 12.39
N ILE A 12 3.69 -7.35 11.17
CA ILE A 12 3.14 -6.16 10.53
C ILE A 12 1.87 -5.72 11.25
N GLN A 13 1.85 -4.45 11.66
CA GLN A 13 0.76 -3.78 12.37
C GLN A 13 0.05 -2.73 11.51
N LEU A 14 0.74 -2.18 10.50
CA LEU A 14 0.21 -1.17 9.58
C LEU A 14 0.63 -1.51 8.16
N LEU A 15 -0.35 -1.55 7.23
CA LEU A 15 -0.12 -1.61 5.79
C LEU A 15 -0.42 -0.27 5.15
N ILE A 16 0.54 0.27 4.40
CA ILE A 16 0.42 1.50 3.63
C ILE A 16 0.31 1.14 2.16
N LEU A 17 -0.74 1.62 1.52
CA LEU A 17 -1.06 1.37 0.12
C LEU A 17 -0.81 2.64 -0.69
N ASP A 18 -0.07 2.57 -1.78
CA ASP A 18 -0.24 3.55 -2.84
C ASP A 18 -1.55 3.30 -3.59
N VAL A 19 -1.98 4.24 -4.40
CA VAL A 19 -3.27 4.18 -5.10
C VAL A 19 -3.06 3.94 -6.59
N ASP A 20 -2.40 4.88 -7.26
CA ASP A 20 -2.20 4.82 -8.71
C ASP A 20 -1.07 3.83 -9.03
N GLY A 21 -1.35 2.82 -9.84
CA GLY A 21 -0.39 1.75 -10.11
C GLY A 21 -0.35 0.61 -9.08
N VAL A 22 -1.07 0.73 -7.95
CA VAL A 22 -1.14 -0.31 -6.91
C VAL A 22 -2.57 -0.79 -6.69
N LEU A 23 -3.48 0.08 -6.26
CA LEU A 23 -4.92 -0.21 -6.17
C LEU A 23 -5.62 -0.12 -7.52
N THR A 24 -4.99 0.55 -8.49
CA THR A 24 -5.39 0.66 -9.89
C THR A 24 -4.24 0.16 -10.78
N ASP A 25 -4.49 0.02 -12.06
CA ASP A 25 -3.49 -0.34 -13.09
C ASP A 25 -2.59 0.84 -13.53
N GLY A 26 -2.65 1.97 -12.82
CA GLY A 26 -1.89 3.18 -13.13
C GLY A 26 -2.40 4.00 -14.31
N ARG A 27 -3.37 3.51 -15.08
CA ARG A 27 -3.95 4.23 -16.21
C ARG A 27 -4.81 5.40 -15.75
N LEU A 28 -4.73 6.48 -16.51
CA LEU A 28 -5.51 7.69 -16.28
C LEU A 28 -6.60 7.82 -17.33
N TYR A 29 -7.85 7.84 -16.91
CA TYR A 29 -9.02 8.01 -17.78
C TYR A 29 -9.51 9.45 -17.67
N PHE A 30 -9.17 10.27 -18.68
CA PHE A 30 -9.51 11.70 -18.72
C PHE A 30 -10.72 11.96 -19.60
N GLY A 31 -11.62 12.77 -19.12
CA GLY A 31 -12.72 13.37 -19.84
C GLY A 31 -12.56 14.90 -19.92
N PRO A 32 -13.55 15.62 -20.52
CA PRO A 32 -13.47 17.07 -20.68
C PRO A 32 -13.33 17.87 -19.36
N LYS A 33 -13.68 17.26 -18.24
CA LYS A 33 -13.62 17.88 -16.89
C LYS A 33 -12.46 17.36 -16.04
N GLY A 34 -11.47 16.68 -16.64
CA GLY A 34 -10.34 16.07 -15.93
C GLY A 34 -10.50 14.55 -15.76
N GLU A 35 -9.98 14.01 -14.65
CA GLU A 35 -10.10 12.57 -14.36
C GLU A 35 -11.56 12.14 -14.29
N ALA A 36 -11.95 11.20 -15.17
CA ALA A 36 -13.33 10.76 -15.33
C ALA A 36 -13.65 9.53 -14.44
N LEU A 37 -12.73 8.55 -14.37
CA LEU A 37 -12.92 7.33 -13.60
C LEU A 37 -11.58 6.71 -13.20
N LYS A 38 -11.64 5.80 -12.21
CA LYS A 38 -10.58 4.84 -11.85
C LYS A 38 -11.18 3.45 -11.74
N VAL A 39 -10.41 2.46 -12.17
CA VAL A 39 -10.79 1.04 -12.07
C VAL A 39 -10.09 0.40 -10.89
N PHE A 40 -10.86 -0.24 -10.01
CA PHE A 40 -10.37 -0.94 -8.83
C PHE A 40 -10.71 -2.42 -8.89
N HIS A 41 -9.86 -3.26 -8.36
CA HIS A 41 -10.08 -4.70 -8.31
C HIS A 41 -10.85 -5.10 -7.03
N VAL A 42 -11.92 -5.88 -7.19
CA VAL A 42 -12.77 -6.29 -6.07
C VAL A 42 -12.03 -7.14 -5.03
N ARG A 43 -11.11 -8.02 -5.49
CA ARG A 43 -10.30 -8.88 -4.60
C ARG A 43 -9.36 -8.10 -3.71
N ASP A 44 -8.76 -7.02 -4.21
CA ASP A 44 -7.91 -6.12 -3.39
C ASP A 44 -8.71 -5.49 -2.26
N GLY A 45 -9.90 -4.97 -2.58
CA GLY A 45 -10.79 -4.41 -1.57
C GLY A 45 -11.23 -5.45 -0.52
N HIS A 46 -11.47 -6.69 -0.91
CA HIS A 46 -11.79 -7.77 0.03
C HIS A 46 -10.58 -8.10 0.92
N GLY A 47 -9.37 -8.20 0.36
CA GLY A 47 -8.13 -8.42 1.13
C GLY A 47 -7.90 -7.35 2.19
N ILE A 48 -8.08 -6.07 1.83
CA ILE A 48 -8.00 -4.94 2.76
C ILE A 48 -8.98 -5.10 3.93
N LYS A 49 -10.24 -5.46 3.65
CA LYS A 49 -11.25 -5.68 4.70
C LYS A 49 -10.89 -6.84 5.63
N LEU A 50 -10.41 -7.96 5.07
CA LEU A 50 -9.96 -9.11 5.87
C LEU A 50 -8.78 -8.72 6.77
N LEU A 51 -7.81 -7.98 6.23
CA LEU A 51 -6.63 -7.55 6.97
C LEU A 51 -7.01 -6.63 8.14
N MET A 52 -7.90 -5.66 7.91
CA MET A 52 -8.41 -4.78 8.97
C MET A 52 -9.19 -5.56 10.03
N SER A 53 -10.00 -6.54 9.64
CA SER A 53 -10.73 -7.41 10.58
C SER A 53 -9.79 -8.25 11.45
N ALA A 54 -8.59 -8.55 10.97
CA ALA A 54 -7.54 -9.23 11.74
C ALA A 54 -6.69 -8.27 12.62
N GLY A 55 -7.12 -7.01 12.76
CA GLY A 55 -6.49 -6.01 13.64
C GLY A 55 -5.26 -5.32 13.05
N VAL A 56 -4.97 -5.48 11.75
CA VAL A 56 -3.91 -4.71 11.08
C VAL A 56 -4.47 -3.38 10.61
N GLN A 57 -3.81 -2.29 10.94
CA GLN A 57 -4.18 -0.95 10.47
C GLN A 57 -3.89 -0.85 8.96
N VAL A 58 -4.71 -0.09 8.24
CA VAL A 58 -4.50 0.19 6.82
C VAL A 58 -4.57 1.69 6.56
N ALA A 59 -3.65 2.19 5.75
CA ALA A 59 -3.63 3.56 5.27
C ALA A 59 -3.42 3.59 3.75
N ALA A 60 -3.95 4.62 3.09
CA ALA A 60 -3.69 4.87 1.67
C ALA A 60 -3.04 6.25 1.50
N PHE A 61 -1.88 6.30 0.83
CA PHE A 61 -1.15 7.51 0.51
C PHE A 61 -1.07 7.67 -1.01
N SER A 62 -1.59 8.77 -1.55
CA SER A 62 -1.54 9.06 -2.97
C SER A 62 -0.98 10.45 -3.23
N GLY A 63 -0.06 10.57 -4.17
CA GLY A 63 0.44 11.85 -4.66
C GLY A 63 -0.64 12.68 -5.37
N ARG A 64 -1.65 12.03 -5.90
CA ARG A 64 -2.76 12.65 -6.63
C ARG A 64 -3.98 12.86 -5.75
N ARG A 65 -4.87 13.77 -6.17
CA ARG A 65 -6.21 13.93 -5.61
C ARG A 65 -7.23 13.36 -6.59
N SER A 66 -8.05 12.43 -6.13
CA SER A 66 -9.05 11.74 -6.94
C SER A 66 -10.32 11.52 -6.13
N ALA A 67 -11.44 12.01 -6.63
CA ALA A 67 -12.76 11.79 -6.02
C ALA A 67 -13.15 10.31 -6.09
N ALA A 68 -12.80 9.61 -7.18
CA ALA A 68 -13.06 8.19 -7.36
C ALA A 68 -12.28 7.35 -6.33
N ALA A 69 -10.98 7.66 -6.11
CA ALA A 69 -10.18 7.02 -5.09
C ALA A 69 -10.73 7.28 -3.68
N ALA A 70 -11.10 8.53 -3.37
CA ALA A 70 -11.71 8.87 -2.09
C ALA A 70 -13.02 8.10 -1.85
N ALA A 71 -13.88 7.97 -2.86
CA ALA A 71 -15.14 7.23 -2.77
C ALA A 71 -14.88 5.73 -2.50
N ARG A 72 -13.94 5.12 -3.24
CA ARG A 72 -13.60 3.71 -3.08
C ARG A 72 -13.00 3.41 -1.70
N LEU A 73 -12.05 4.21 -1.24
CA LEU A 73 -11.40 4.02 0.06
C LEU A 73 -12.38 4.23 1.23
N ARG A 74 -13.34 5.14 1.08
CA ARG A 74 -14.45 5.32 2.04
C ARG A 74 -15.37 4.10 2.08
N GLU A 75 -15.77 3.54 0.94
CA GLU A 75 -16.56 2.31 0.84
C GLU A 75 -15.86 1.13 1.53
N LEU A 76 -14.54 1.03 1.37
CA LEU A 76 -13.71 0.02 2.04
C LEU A 76 -13.52 0.32 3.54
N ARG A 77 -13.89 1.50 4.02
CA ARG A 77 -13.69 1.98 5.40
C ARG A 77 -12.21 2.05 5.78
N VAL A 78 -11.34 2.38 4.83
CA VAL A 78 -9.91 2.62 5.14
C VAL A 78 -9.82 3.85 6.05
N PRO A 79 -9.25 3.70 7.28
CA PRO A 79 -9.37 4.74 8.32
C PRO A 79 -8.48 5.95 8.08
N THR A 80 -7.40 5.79 7.31
CA THR A 80 -6.46 6.87 7.02
C THR A 80 -6.23 6.96 5.52
N VAL A 81 -6.60 8.09 4.93
CA VAL A 81 -6.41 8.39 3.51
C VAL A 81 -5.77 9.76 3.38
N VAL A 82 -4.58 9.81 2.76
CA VAL A 82 -3.84 11.04 2.48
C VAL A 82 -3.71 11.18 0.97
N GLN A 83 -4.38 12.16 0.40
CA GLN A 83 -4.31 12.48 -1.03
C GLN A 83 -3.59 13.81 -1.27
N GLY A 84 -2.93 13.95 -2.43
CA GLY A 84 -2.07 15.10 -2.71
C GLY A 84 -0.83 15.09 -1.81
N CYS A 85 -0.37 13.91 -1.45
CA CYS A 85 0.75 13.68 -0.55
C CYS A 85 2.06 13.82 -1.32
N SER A 86 2.71 14.96 -1.23
CA SER A 86 4.01 15.20 -1.86
C SER A 86 5.18 14.54 -1.12
N ASP A 87 5.03 14.28 0.18
CA ASP A 87 6.03 13.64 1.02
C ASP A 87 5.39 12.49 1.83
N LYS A 88 5.46 11.28 1.25
CA LYS A 88 4.92 10.07 1.88
C LYS A 88 5.75 9.62 3.09
N LEU A 89 7.03 10.00 3.17
CA LEU A 89 7.86 9.72 4.35
C LEU A 89 7.40 10.53 5.57
N LEU A 90 7.13 11.83 5.37
CA LEU A 90 6.57 12.68 6.42
C LEU A 90 5.17 12.18 6.85
N ALA A 91 4.34 11.77 5.88
CA ALA A 91 3.04 11.18 6.18
C ALA A 91 3.15 9.90 7.01
N LEU A 92 4.13 9.00 6.69
CA LEU A 92 4.44 7.82 7.50
C LEU A 92 4.77 8.21 8.94
N HIS A 93 5.75 9.11 9.16
CA HIS A 93 6.17 9.50 10.51
C HIS A 93 5.03 10.11 11.33
N THR A 94 4.21 10.95 10.70
CA THR A 94 3.04 11.54 11.34
C THR A 94 2.03 10.47 11.76
N LEU A 95 1.75 9.51 10.86
CA LEU A 95 0.78 8.45 11.10
C LEU A 95 1.27 7.49 12.18
N THR A 96 2.52 7.03 12.10
CA THR A 96 3.09 6.05 13.04
C THR A 96 3.19 6.62 14.45
N LYS A 97 3.54 7.92 14.60
CA LYS A 97 3.50 8.63 15.88
C LYS A 97 2.08 8.66 16.45
N ARG A 98 1.07 8.98 15.65
CA ARG A 98 -0.35 9.01 16.06
C ARG A 98 -0.86 7.64 16.50
N LEU A 99 -0.52 6.59 15.74
CA LEU A 99 -0.96 5.21 16.00
C LEU A 99 -0.10 4.48 17.03
N LYS A 100 1.03 5.06 17.44
CA LYS A 100 2.04 4.44 18.32
C LYS A 100 2.55 3.09 17.75
N VAL A 101 2.77 3.05 16.43
CA VAL A 101 3.31 1.90 15.70
C VAL A 101 4.74 2.20 15.31
N ASP A 102 5.65 1.26 15.56
CA ASP A 102 7.04 1.37 15.07
C ASP A 102 7.05 1.29 13.52
N PRO A 103 7.72 2.21 12.80
CA PRO A 103 7.90 2.10 11.36
C PRO A 103 8.44 0.75 10.90
N LEU A 104 9.22 0.06 11.73
CA LEU A 104 9.68 -1.30 11.46
C LEU A 104 8.56 -2.36 11.46
N ASN A 105 7.44 -2.09 12.09
CA ASN A 105 6.25 -2.94 12.05
C ASN A 105 5.24 -2.46 10.99
N CYS A 106 5.67 -1.58 10.08
CA CYS A 106 4.89 -1.15 8.93
C CYS A 106 5.33 -1.89 7.67
N ALA A 107 4.37 -2.16 6.80
CA ALA A 107 4.59 -2.56 5.41
C ALA A 107 4.09 -1.46 4.48
N CYS A 108 4.68 -1.36 3.29
CA CYS A 108 4.09 -0.63 2.18
C CYS A 108 3.99 -1.53 0.94
N ILE A 109 3.13 -1.16 -0.01
CA ILE A 109 3.13 -1.69 -1.37
C ILE A 109 3.02 -0.53 -2.34
N VAL A 110 3.94 -0.49 -3.31
CA VAL A 110 4.17 0.65 -4.20
C VAL A 110 4.54 0.18 -5.61
N ASP A 111 4.57 1.09 -6.58
CA ASP A 111 4.90 0.81 -7.98
C ASP A 111 6.03 1.68 -8.54
N ASP A 112 6.26 2.91 -8.03
CA ASP A 112 7.15 3.86 -8.68
C ASP A 112 8.10 4.58 -7.72
N THR A 113 9.11 5.21 -8.28
CA THR A 113 10.29 5.82 -7.64
C THR A 113 10.00 6.91 -6.61
N PRO A 114 8.91 7.70 -6.67
CA PRO A 114 8.57 8.66 -5.61
C PRO A 114 8.41 8.01 -4.23
N ASP A 115 8.18 6.71 -4.18
CA ASP A 115 7.94 5.95 -2.94
C ASP A 115 9.20 5.33 -2.34
N LEU A 116 10.36 5.44 -2.98
CA LEU A 116 11.64 4.92 -2.45
C LEU A 116 11.97 5.41 -1.03
N PRO A 117 11.74 6.71 -0.67
CA PRO A 117 11.94 7.16 0.70
C PRO A 117 11.02 6.44 1.70
N LEU A 118 9.75 6.21 1.35
CA LEU A 118 8.81 5.43 2.17
C LEU A 118 9.28 3.98 2.33
N MET A 119 9.68 3.32 1.24
CA MET A 119 10.19 1.94 1.25
C MET A 119 11.40 1.77 2.17
N SER A 120 12.30 2.74 2.19
CA SER A 120 13.50 2.70 3.05
C SER A 120 13.21 2.83 4.53
N ALA A 121 12.06 3.40 4.91
CA ALA A 121 11.67 3.69 6.28
C ALA A 121 10.82 2.61 6.94
N VAL A 122 10.14 1.76 6.15
CA VAL A 122 9.27 0.69 6.69
C VAL A 122 10.03 -0.62 6.89
N GLY A 123 9.47 -1.51 7.72
CA GLY A 123 10.04 -2.84 7.97
C GLY A 123 9.87 -3.82 6.81
N LEU A 124 8.80 -3.68 6.00
CA LEU A 124 8.56 -4.50 4.82
C LEU A 124 8.20 -3.61 3.63
N ALA A 125 9.10 -3.47 2.69
CA ALA A 125 8.86 -2.80 1.42
C ALA A 125 8.33 -3.80 0.39
N GLY A 126 7.09 -3.65 -0.03
CA GLY A 126 6.45 -4.43 -1.07
C GLY A 126 6.36 -3.67 -2.39
N ALA A 127 6.35 -4.40 -3.50
CA ALA A 127 6.13 -3.87 -4.84
C ALA A 127 5.11 -4.72 -5.61
N VAL A 128 4.38 -4.10 -6.54
CA VAL A 128 3.58 -4.82 -7.53
C VAL A 128 4.48 -5.44 -8.60
N ALA A 129 3.99 -6.44 -9.35
CA ALA A 129 4.82 -7.17 -10.33
C ALA A 129 5.33 -6.28 -11.46
N ASP A 130 4.59 -5.27 -11.85
CA ASP A 130 4.88 -4.32 -12.93
C ASP A 130 5.44 -2.98 -12.43
N ALA A 131 5.94 -2.95 -11.19
CA ALA A 131 6.59 -1.76 -10.63
C ALA A 131 7.87 -1.38 -11.41
N HIS A 132 8.26 -0.12 -11.29
CA HIS A 132 9.50 0.39 -11.88
C HIS A 132 10.72 -0.47 -11.46
N PRO A 133 11.68 -0.78 -12.36
CA PRO A 133 12.81 -1.68 -12.06
C PRO A 133 13.60 -1.32 -10.80
N VAL A 134 13.78 -0.01 -10.52
CA VAL A 134 14.46 0.46 -9.31
C VAL A 134 13.67 0.11 -8.05
N VAL A 135 12.34 0.18 -8.10
CA VAL A 135 11.43 -0.21 -7.01
C VAL A 135 11.49 -1.71 -6.78
N LEU A 136 11.42 -2.52 -7.85
CA LEU A 136 11.58 -3.97 -7.77
C LEU A 136 12.90 -4.36 -7.10
N SER A 137 14.00 -3.68 -7.45
CA SER A 137 15.32 -3.93 -6.87
C SER A 137 15.43 -3.54 -5.39
N ALA A 138 14.62 -2.59 -4.92
CA ALA A 138 14.58 -2.12 -3.54
C ALA A 138 13.56 -2.87 -2.67
N ALA A 139 12.67 -3.67 -3.26
CA ALA A 139 11.60 -4.35 -2.57
C ALA A 139 12.11 -5.57 -1.77
N HIS A 140 11.55 -5.77 -0.59
CA HIS A 140 11.72 -6.99 0.21
C HIS A 140 10.76 -8.10 -0.23
N TRP A 141 9.63 -7.72 -0.82
CA TRP A 141 8.57 -8.60 -1.27
C TRP A 141 7.98 -8.06 -2.58
N VAL A 142 7.78 -8.93 -3.56
CA VAL A 142 7.19 -8.58 -4.85
C VAL A 142 5.97 -9.46 -5.10
N ALA A 143 4.84 -8.82 -5.48
CA ALA A 143 3.64 -9.55 -5.89
C ALA A 143 3.87 -10.32 -7.20
N HIS A 144 3.10 -11.37 -7.43
CA HIS A 144 3.03 -12.02 -8.75
C HIS A 144 2.08 -11.28 -9.69
N SER A 145 1.06 -10.61 -9.15
CA SER A 145 0.09 -9.82 -9.91
C SER A 145 0.57 -8.37 -10.08
N PRO A 146 0.27 -7.74 -11.23
CA PRO A 146 0.47 -6.31 -11.41
C PRO A 146 -0.52 -5.47 -10.60
N GLY A 147 -0.26 -4.15 -10.55
CA GLY A 147 -1.12 -3.21 -9.87
C GLY A 147 -2.56 -3.22 -10.40
N GLY A 148 -3.54 -3.05 -9.51
CA GLY A 148 -4.96 -3.09 -9.84
C GLY A 148 -5.51 -4.44 -10.30
N LEU A 149 -4.71 -5.51 -10.20
CA LEU A 149 -5.08 -6.86 -10.64
C LEU A 149 -4.91 -7.94 -9.57
N GLY A 150 -4.87 -7.56 -8.30
CA GLY A 150 -4.81 -8.51 -7.19
C GLY A 150 -3.52 -8.47 -6.37
N ALA A 151 -2.55 -7.61 -6.69
CA ALA A 151 -1.29 -7.50 -5.96
C ALA A 151 -1.48 -7.17 -4.48
N VAL A 152 -2.38 -6.24 -4.17
CA VAL A 152 -2.72 -5.90 -2.77
C VAL A 152 -3.36 -7.09 -2.06
N ARG A 153 -4.21 -7.86 -2.74
CA ARG A 153 -4.80 -9.07 -2.19
C ARG A 153 -3.73 -10.09 -1.81
N GLU A 154 -2.72 -10.28 -2.66
CA GLU A 154 -1.63 -11.22 -2.38
C GLU A 154 -0.87 -10.86 -1.10
N LEU A 155 -0.52 -9.58 -0.92
CA LEU A 155 0.17 -9.12 0.29
C LEU A 155 -0.71 -9.26 1.53
N CYS A 156 -1.99 -8.89 1.44
CA CYS A 156 -2.94 -9.08 2.55
C CYS A 156 -3.01 -10.55 2.98
N ASP A 157 -3.16 -11.46 2.02
CA ASP A 157 -3.22 -12.90 2.28
C ASP A 157 -1.90 -13.43 2.86
N ALA A 158 -0.75 -12.93 2.40
CA ALA A 158 0.56 -13.30 2.93
C ALA A 158 0.71 -12.89 4.42
N ILE A 159 0.31 -11.67 4.77
CA ILE A 159 0.32 -11.18 6.16
C ILE A 159 -0.63 -12.01 7.02
N LEU A 160 -1.86 -12.27 6.56
CA LEU A 160 -2.86 -13.05 7.29
C LEU A 160 -2.38 -14.48 7.55
N ARG A 161 -1.84 -15.16 6.53
CA ARG A 161 -1.26 -16.51 6.68
C ARG A 161 -0.10 -16.55 7.66
N ALA A 162 0.75 -15.53 7.66
CA ALA A 162 1.89 -15.47 8.58
C ALA A 162 1.43 -15.28 10.03
N ARG A 163 0.40 -14.45 10.25
CA ARG A 163 -0.18 -14.21 11.59
C ARG A 163 -0.88 -15.45 12.14
N ALA A 164 -1.62 -16.19 11.30
CA ALA A 164 -2.31 -17.42 11.71
C ALA A 164 -1.37 -18.57 12.13
N LYS A 165 -0.10 -18.53 11.70
CA LYS A 165 0.91 -19.54 12.10
C LYS A 165 1.56 -19.24 13.46
N VAL A 166 1.35 -18.07 14.02
CA VAL A 166 1.99 -17.59 15.25
C VAL A 166 0.96 -17.43 16.38
N ALA A 167 -0.35 -17.42 16.05
CA ALA A 167 -1.46 -17.42 16.99
C ALA A 167 -1.76 -18.84 17.48
#